data_188895b15e286805961b70a26746801c
#
_entry.id   188895b15e286805961b70a26746801c
#
_cell.length_a   1.000
_cell.length_b   1.000
_cell.length_c   1.000
_cell.angle_alpha   90.00
_cell.angle_beta   90.00
_cell.angle_gamma   90.00
#
_symmetry.space_group_name_H-M   'P 1'
#
loop_
_entity.id
_entity.type
_entity.pdbx_description
1 polymer ?
#
loop_
_entity_poly.entity_id
_entity_poly.type
_entity_poly.pdbx_seq_one_letter_code
_entity_poly.pdbx_strand_id
1 'polypeptide(L)'
;MYTQGAFVIALNESQQILLVKRKDVPLWDLPGGRVDPGESAEEAAVREVLEETGYNAALSAKIGVYQRPKFQDEQHLFFGSITGGQAVADGIETAGLKWVSLERLPLFMVPNRKRQINDFKNGAQDVNVTVKDRGLLAAIDLLKRRLGKR
;
A
#
# COMPACT_ATOMS: atom_id res chain seq x y z
N MET A 1 11.55 18.21 -1.98
CA MET A 1 11.72 16.86 -2.54
C MET A 1 10.63 15.94 -1.99
N TYR A 2 9.99 15.16 -2.86
CA TYR A 2 8.95 14.23 -2.45
C TYR A 2 9.55 12.94 -1.91
N THR A 3 8.96 12.42 -0.83
CA THR A 3 9.25 11.06 -0.39
C THR A 3 8.68 10.06 -1.40
N GLN A 4 9.24 8.86 -1.42
CA GLN A 4 8.83 7.80 -2.35
C GLN A 4 8.32 6.61 -1.55
N GLY A 5 7.16 6.12 -1.91
CA GLY A 5 6.58 4.90 -1.35
C GLY A 5 6.30 3.89 -2.45
N ALA A 6 6.26 2.62 -2.08
CA ALA A 6 5.94 1.52 -3.00
C ALA A 6 4.95 0.58 -2.33
N PHE A 7 3.86 0.27 -3.02
CA PHE A 7 2.75 -0.51 -2.49
C PHE A 7 2.31 -1.56 -3.50
N VAL A 8 1.75 -2.66 -3.01
CA VAL A 8 1.40 -3.80 -3.86
C VAL A 8 -0.05 -4.20 -3.67
N ILE A 9 -0.77 -4.34 -4.78
CA ILE A 9 -2.04 -5.07 -4.82
C ILE A 9 -1.68 -6.51 -5.14
N ALA A 10 -1.78 -7.40 -4.13
CA ALA A 10 -1.47 -8.81 -4.28
C ALA A 10 -2.78 -9.60 -4.18
N LEU A 11 -3.07 -10.40 -5.22
CA LEU A 11 -4.25 -11.26 -5.24
C LEU A 11 -3.85 -12.71 -5.06
N ASN A 12 -4.71 -13.48 -4.39
CA ASN A 12 -4.60 -14.93 -4.33
C ASN A 12 -5.47 -15.58 -5.43
N GLU A 13 -5.47 -16.90 -5.48
CA GLU A 13 -6.24 -17.65 -6.47
C GLU A 13 -7.75 -17.44 -6.36
N SER A 14 -8.23 -17.05 -5.17
CA SER A 14 -9.64 -16.75 -4.92
C SER A 14 -10.01 -15.30 -5.22
N GLN A 15 -9.12 -14.54 -5.86
CA GLN A 15 -9.31 -13.13 -6.18
C GLN A 15 -9.52 -12.26 -4.95
N GLN A 16 -8.87 -12.63 -3.85
CA GLN A 16 -8.85 -11.82 -2.64
C GLN A 16 -7.56 -11.00 -2.60
N ILE A 17 -7.67 -9.79 -2.09
CA ILE A 17 -6.55 -8.87 -1.93
C ILE A 17 -5.97 -8.98 -0.52
N LEU A 18 -4.64 -8.92 -0.44
CA LEU A 18 -3.93 -8.92 0.84
C LEU A 18 -3.93 -7.53 1.44
N LEU A 19 -4.39 -7.41 2.67
CA LEU A 19 -4.37 -6.16 3.42
C LEU A 19 -3.62 -6.33 4.73
N VAL A 20 -2.99 -5.25 5.16
CA VAL A 20 -2.27 -5.17 6.44
C VAL A 20 -2.95 -4.14 7.33
N LYS A 21 -3.02 -4.39 8.64
CA LYS A 21 -3.53 -3.41 9.58
C LYS A 21 -2.35 -2.68 10.22
N ARG A 22 -2.37 -1.36 10.13
CA ARG A 22 -1.30 -0.53 10.70
C ARG A 22 -1.39 -0.52 12.21
N LYS A 23 -0.23 -0.42 12.89
CA LYS A 23 -0.17 -0.27 14.34
C LYS A 23 -0.34 1.18 14.79
N ASP A 24 0.07 2.15 13.96
CA ASP A 24 0.05 3.56 14.31
C ASP A 24 -1.35 4.18 14.23
N VAL A 25 -2.23 3.64 13.40
CA VAL A 25 -3.63 4.06 13.26
C VAL A 25 -4.49 2.82 13.02
N PRO A 26 -5.78 2.82 13.44
CA PRO A 26 -6.65 1.65 13.25
C PRO A 26 -7.19 1.57 11.82
N LEU A 27 -6.29 1.54 10.84
CA LEU A 27 -6.66 1.53 9.42
C LEU A 27 -6.02 0.36 8.71
N TRP A 28 -6.75 -0.20 7.77
CA TRP A 28 -6.25 -1.20 6.84
C TRP A 28 -5.54 -0.52 5.67
N ASP A 29 -4.51 -1.17 5.15
CA ASP A 29 -3.66 -0.63 4.11
C ASP A 29 -3.23 -1.73 3.15
N LEU A 30 -2.72 -1.32 1.99
CA LEU A 30 -1.95 -2.20 1.12
C LEU A 30 -0.58 -2.45 1.75
N PRO A 31 -0.01 -3.65 1.58
CA PRO A 31 1.38 -3.86 1.98
C PRO A 31 2.30 -2.98 1.15
N GLY A 32 3.28 -2.39 1.81
CA GLY A 32 4.22 -1.48 1.18
C GLY A 32 4.80 -0.51 2.19
N GLY A 33 5.63 0.40 1.71
CA GLY A 33 6.27 1.38 2.56
C GLY A 33 7.25 2.25 1.80
N ARG A 34 8.17 2.84 2.52
CA ARG A 34 9.13 3.80 1.96
C ARG A 34 10.17 3.11 1.08
N VAL A 35 10.49 3.76 -0.04
CA VAL A 35 11.65 3.39 -0.86
C VAL A 35 12.90 3.96 -0.18
N ASP A 36 13.86 3.10 0.13
CA ASP A 36 15.11 3.49 0.77
C ASP A 36 16.09 4.07 -0.26
N PRO A 37 17.05 4.89 0.18
CA PRO A 37 18.09 5.42 -0.72
C PRO A 37 18.82 4.29 -1.46
N GLY A 38 18.96 4.43 -2.77
CA GLY A 38 19.62 3.43 -3.61
C GLY A 38 18.76 2.26 -4.03
N GLU A 39 17.53 2.19 -3.54
CA GLU A 39 16.58 1.13 -3.86
C GLU A 39 15.63 1.60 -4.96
N SER A 40 15.25 0.69 -5.87
CA SER A 40 14.19 1.00 -6.82
C SER A 40 12.82 0.85 -6.13
N ALA A 41 11.79 1.42 -6.73
CA ALA A 41 10.43 1.26 -6.22
C ALA A 41 10.01 -0.21 -6.24
N GLU A 42 10.42 -0.96 -7.28
CA GLU A 42 10.15 -2.39 -7.40
C GLU A 42 10.81 -3.19 -6.28
N GLU A 43 12.09 -2.91 -6.01
CA GLU A 43 12.81 -3.56 -4.92
C GLU A 43 12.17 -3.26 -3.56
N ALA A 44 11.80 -2.00 -3.34
CA ALA A 44 11.14 -1.59 -2.10
C ALA A 44 9.80 -2.30 -1.92
N ALA A 45 9.02 -2.43 -2.99
CA ALA A 45 7.73 -3.09 -2.95
C ALA A 45 7.88 -4.55 -2.48
N VAL A 46 8.81 -5.29 -3.06
CA VAL A 46 9.04 -6.70 -2.70
C VAL A 46 9.55 -6.81 -1.27
N ARG A 47 10.51 -5.95 -0.89
CA ARG A 47 11.08 -5.95 0.46
C ARG A 47 10.00 -5.66 1.51
N GLU A 48 9.18 -4.64 1.28
CA GLU A 48 8.15 -4.24 2.24
C GLU A 48 7.07 -5.31 2.40
N VAL A 49 6.68 -5.99 1.32
CA VAL A 49 5.73 -7.10 1.43
C VAL A 49 6.31 -8.18 2.34
N LEU A 50 7.57 -8.54 2.15
CA LEU A 50 8.21 -9.55 2.98
C LEU A 50 8.29 -9.11 4.45
N GLU A 51 8.72 -7.89 4.70
CA GLU A 51 8.87 -7.37 6.06
C GLU A 51 7.53 -7.28 6.80
N GLU A 52 6.49 -6.81 6.12
CA GLU A 52 5.19 -6.60 6.75
C GLU A 52 4.34 -7.86 6.85
N THR A 53 4.48 -8.78 5.91
CA THR A 53 3.56 -9.92 5.80
C THR A 53 4.22 -11.29 5.96
N GLY A 54 5.52 -11.38 5.76
CA GLY A 54 6.23 -12.66 5.71
C GLY A 54 6.15 -13.35 4.35
N TYR A 55 5.40 -12.79 3.41
CA TYR A 55 5.24 -13.38 2.08
C TYR A 55 6.29 -12.87 1.10
N ASN A 56 6.69 -13.76 0.21
CA ASN A 56 7.46 -13.38 -0.98
C ASN A 56 6.50 -12.99 -2.10
N ALA A 57 6.77 -11.87 -2.75
CA ALA A 57 5.94 -11.36 -3.83
C ALA A 57 6.74 -11.26 -5.12
N ALA A 58 6.06 -11.51 -6.24
CA ALA A 58 6.57 -11.22 -7.57
C ALA A 58 5.69 -10.18 -8.22
N LEU A 59 6.29 -9.10 -8.72
CA LEU A 59 5.54 -8.03 -9.37
C LEU A 59 5.27 -8.41 -10.82
N SER A 60 4.04 -8.15 -11.26
CA SER A 60 3.59 -8.46 -12.63
C SER A 60 3.44 -7.21 -13.49
N ALA A 61 3.01 -6.09 -12.88
CA ALA A 61 2.75 -4.86 -13.61
C ALA A 61 2.82 -3.65 -12.69
N LYS A 62 3.10 -2.49 -13.28
CA LYS A 62 2.97 -1.22 -12.59
C LYS A 62 1.62 -0.61 -12.91
N ILE A 63 0.84 -0.35 -11.88
CA ILE A 63 -0.48 0.26 -12.03
C ILE A 63 -0.32 1.75 -12.25
N GLY A 64 0.54 2.40 -11.47
CA GLY A 64 0.79 3.81 -11.66
C GLY A 64 1.59 4.48 -10.57
N VAL A 65 1.70 5.80 -10.71
CA VAL A 65 2.33 6.68 -9.73
C VAL A 65 1.29 7.68 -9.28
N TYR A 66 1.12 7.80 -7.97
CA TYR A 66 0.13 8.66 -7.35
C TYR A 66 0.85 9.73 -6.55
N GLN A 67 0.79 10.95 -7.03
CA GLN A 67 1.41 12.09 -6.38
C GLN A 67 0.46 12.70 -5.38
N ARG A 68 0.92 12.91 -4.15
CA ARG A 68 0.18 13.53 -3.08
C ARG A 68 0.86 14.84 -2.68
N PRO A 69 0.59 15.94 -3.39
CA PRO A 69 1.33 17.20 -3.15
C PRO A 69 1.20 17.72 -1.72
N LYS A 70 0.05 17.55 -1.10
CA LYS A 70 -0.20 17.99 0.27
C LYS A 70 0.75 17.31 1.28
N PHE A 71 1.17 16.08 0.98
CA PHE A 71 2.08 15.30 1.82
C PHE A 71 3.51 15.33 1.31
N GLN A 72 3.74 15.95 0.15
CA GLN A 72 5.03 15.88 -0.56
C GLN A 72 5.51 14.44 -0.71
N ASP A 73 4.60 13.58 -1.17
CA ASP A 73 4.80 12.15 -1.27
C ASP A 73 4.38 11.64 -2.63
N GLU A 74 5.10 10.66 -3.15
CA GLU A 74 4.83 10.01 -4.43
C GLU A 74 4.75 8.51 -4.17
N GLN A 75 3.66 7.88 -4.56
CA GLN A 75 3.40 6.48 -4.30
C GLN A 75 3.40 5.69 -5.60
N HIS A 76 4.26 4.68 -5.66
CA HIS A 76 4.32 3.73 -6.76
C HIS A 76 3.45 2.54 -6.41
N LEU A 77 2.52 2.21 -7.27
CA LEU A 77 1.57 1.12 -7.05
C LEU A 77 1.79 0.01 -8.07
N PHE A 78 1.94 -1.20 -7.55
CA PHE A 78 2.19 -2.40 -8.37
C PHE A 78 1.10 -3.44 -8.16
N PHE A 79 0.92 -4.27 -9.17
CA PHE A 79 0.19 -5.52 -9.07
C PHE A 79 1.17 -6.67 -9.01
N GLY A 80 0.91 -7.63 -8.14
CA GLY A 80 1.76 -8.79 -8.00
C GLY A 80 1.03 -10.00 -7.43
N SER A 81 1.78 -11.07 -7.26
CA SER A 81 1.28 -12.31 -6.68
C SER A 81 2.20 -12.78 -5.57
N ILE A 82 1.66 -13.59 -4.68
CA ILE A 82 2.44 -14.22 -3.61
C ILE A 82 3.04 -15.51 -4.17
N THR A 83 4.36 -15.63 -4.08
CA THR A 83 5.10 -16.77 -4.62
C THR A 83 5.58 -17.74 -3.57
N GLY A 84 5.49 -17.38 -2.29
CA GLY A 84 5.96 -18.22 -1.20
C GLY A 84 6.00 -17.47 0.11
N GLY A 85 6.73 -17.99 1.06
CA GLY A 85 6.84 -17.39 2.39
C GLY A 85 5.74 -17.87 3.32
N GLN A 86 5.74 -17.33 4.52
CA GLN A 86 4.79 -17.70 5.57
C GLN A 86 4.30 -16.45 6.26
N ALA A 87 2.98 -16.34 6.41
CA ALA A 87 2.36 -15.15 7.01
C ALA A 87 2.89 -14.89 8.42
N VAL A 88 3.21 -13.62 8.68
CA VAL A 88 3.54 -13.12 10.01
C VAL A 88 2.37 -12.27 10.47
N ALA A 89 1.64 -12.77 11.47
CA ALA A 89 0.39 -12.16 11.90
C ALA A 89 0.59 -10.86 12.69
N ASP A 90 1.76 -10.66 13.29
CA ASP A 90 2.07 -9.50 14.11
C ASP A 90 3.56 -9.18 13.99
N GLY A 91 3.87 -8.02 13.45
CA GLY A 91 5.24 -7.53 13.29
C GLY A 91 5.44 -6.18 13.97
N ILE A 92 6.57 -5.54 13.70
CA ILE A 92 6.89 -4.24 14.32
C ILE A 92 5.88 -3.18 13.92
N GLU A 93 5.48 -3.14 12.65
CA GLU A 93 4.57 -2.12 12.12
C GLU A 93 3.19 -2.66 11.75
N THR A 94 2.99 -3.97 11.82
CA THR A 94 1.77 -4.64 11.38
C THR A 94 1.05 -5.26 12.56
N ALA A 95 -0.21 -4.85 12.77
CA ALA A 95 -1.07 -5.40 13.81
C ALA A 95 -1.91 -6.59 13.33
N GLY A 96 -1.95 -6.85 12.03
CA GLY A 96 -2.69 -7.97 11.49
C GLY A 96 -2.69 -8.01 9.98
N LEU A 97 -3.04 -9.17 9.45
CA LEU A 97 -3.16 -9.43 8.01
C LEU A 97 -4.53 -10.01 7.74
N LYS A 98 -5.08 -9.74 6.56
CA LYS A 98 -6.25 -10.47 6.07
C LYS A 98 -6.31 -10.47 4.55
N TRP A 99 -6.99 -11.49 4.03
CA TRP A 99 -7.37 -11.57 2.63
C TRP A 99 -8.85 -11.23 2.53
N VAL A 100 -9.20 -10.26 1.68
CA VAL A 100 -10.59 -9.84 1.51
C VAL A 100 -10.94 -9.79 0.04
N SER A 101 -12.23 -10.00 -0.26
CA SER A 101 -12.74 -9.83 -1.61
C SER A 101 -12.59 -8.36 -2.04
N LEU A 102 -12.24 -8.14 -3.31
CA LEU A 102 -12.20 -6.80 -3.89
C LEU A 102 -13.53 -6.06 -3.77
N GLU A 103 -14.63 -6.80 -3.65
CA GLU A 103 -15.98 -6.23 -3.53
C GLU A 103 -16.37 -5.93 -2.08
N ARG A 104 -15.55 -6.35 -1.11
CA ARG A 104 -15.87 -6.21 0.33
C ARG A 104 -14.70 -5.63 1.11
N LEU A 105 -14.18 -4.51 0.63
CA LEU A 105 -13.08 -3.82 1.29
C LEU A 105 -13.53 -3.31 2.66
N PRO A 106 -12.62 -3.25 3.65
CA PRO A 106 -12.93 -2.70 4.96
C PRO A 106 -13.42 -1.25 4.86
N LEU A 107 -14.27 -0.85 5.80
CA LEU A 107 -14.76 0.52 5.85
C LEU A 107 -13.61 1.51 6.09
N PHE A 108 -12.69 1.17 6.99
CA PHE A 108 -11.59 2.06 7.37
C PHE A 108 -10.28 1.63 6.72
N MET A 109 -9.94 2.30 5.64
CA MET A 109 -8.66 2.12 4.94
C MET A 109 -7.88 3.43 4.91
N VAL A 110 -6.57 3.31 4.77
CA VAL A 110 -5.69 4.46 4.54
C VAL A 110 -6.20 5.26 3.34
N PRO A 111 -6.18 6.60 3.42
CA PRO A 111 -6.68 7.45 2.34
C PRO A 111 -6.12 7.07 0.97
N ASN A 112 -6.98 7.15 -0.05
CA ASN A 112 -6.67 6.90 -1.45
C ASN A 112 -6.51 5.41 -1.84
N ARG A 113 -6.48 4.48 -0.89
CA ARG A 113 -6.32 3.06 -1.22
C ARG A 113 -7.51 2.51 -1.99
N LYS A 114 -8.73 2.88 -1.60
CA LYS A 114 -9.93 2.42 -2.33
C LYS A 114 -9.94 2.92 -3.76
N ARG A 115 -9.51 4.17 -3.98
CA ARG A 115 -9.38 4.70 -5.32
C ARG A 115 -8.34 3.94 -6.13
N GLN A 116 -7.18 3.66 -5.54
CA GLN A 116 -6.11 2.91 -6.19
C GLN A 116 -6.54 1.50 -6.56
N ILE A 117 -7.24 0.83 -5.67
CA ILE A 117 -7.80 -0.50 -5.92
C ILE A 117 -8.84 -0.44 -7.05
N ASN A 118 -9.67 0.60 -7.04
CA ASN A 118 -10.67 0.78 -8.10
C ASN A 118 -10.00 1.04 -9.46
N ASP A 119 -8.94 1.84 -9.49
CA ASP A 119 -8.17 2.06 -10.72
C ASP A 119 -7.62 0.74 -11.25
N PHE A 120 -7.07 -0.11 -10.37
CA PHE A 120 -6.62 -1.44 -10.74
C PHE A 120 -7.75 -2.29 -11.30
N LYS A 121 -8.92 -2.31 -10.66
CA LYS A 121 -10.08 -3.07 -11.14
C LYS A 121 -10.52 -2.61 -12.53
N ASN A 122 -10.32 -1.34 -12.85
CA ASN A 122 -10.66 -0.76 -14.13
C ASN A 122 -9.55 -0.86 -15.18
N GLY A 123 -8.50 -1.60 -14.90
CA GLY A 123 -7.42 -1.89 -15.85
C GLY A 123 -6.35 -0.84 -15.97
N ALA A 124 -6.17 0.03 -14.98
CA ALA A 124 -5.14 1.06 -15.02
C ALA A 124 -3.73 0.46 -15.19
N GLN A 125 -2.94 1.04 -16.10
CA GLN A 125 -1.55 0.68 -16.34
C GLN A 125 -0.73 1.95 -16.51
N ASP A 126 0.36 2.06 -15.78
CA ASP A 126 1.30 3.19 -15.84
C ASP A 126 0.62 4.56 -15.79
N VAL A 127 -0.46 4.68 -15.02
CA VAL A 127 -1.15 5.96 -14.89
C VAL A 127 -0.32 6.91 -14.01
N ASN A 128 -0.52 8.20 -14.22
CA ASN A 128 0.11 9.23 -13.41
C ASN A 128 -0.99 10.14 -12.89
N VAL A 129 -1.21 10.10 -11.58
CA VAL A 129 -2.35 10.73 -10.95
C VAL A 129 -1.89 11.71 -9.88
N THR A 130 -2.47 12.88 -9.86
CA THR A 130 -2.31 13.83 -8.76
C THR A 130 -3.53 13.73 -7.86
N VAL A 131 -3.30 13.35 -6.61
CA VAL A 131 -4.36 13.10 -5.65
C VAL A 131 -4.63 14.33 -4.82
N LYS A 132 -5.91 14.63 -4.60
CA LYS A 132 -6.34 15.69 -3.69
C LYS A 132 -6.73 15.04 -2.36
N ASP A 133 -5.87 15.21 -1.36
CA ASP A 133 -6.11 14.64 -0.03
C ASP A 133 -7.10 15.49 0.74
N ARG A 134 -8.29 14.95 1.00
CA ARG A 134 -9.40 15.62 1.70
C ARG A 134 -9.98 14.68 2.75
N GLY A 135 -10.71 15.27 3.70
CA GLY A 135 -11.47 14.51 4.69
C GLY A 135 -10.70 14.20 5.97
N LEU A 136 -11.41 13.58 6.90
CA LEU A 136 -10.90 13.34 8.26
C LEU A 136 -9.73 12.37 8.28
N LEU A 137 -9.81 11.28 7.50
CA LEU A 137 -8.74 10.28 7.49
C LEU A 137 -7.44 10.86 6.94
N ALA A 138 -7.53 11.71 5.91
CA ALA A 138 -6.36 12.39 5.38
C ALA A 138 -5.77 13.37 6.40
N ALA A 139 -6.62 14.07 7.15
CA ALA A 139 -6.18 14.97 8.21
C ALA A 139 -5.47 14.22 9.34
N ILE A 140 -5.99 13.07 9.72
CA ILE A 140 -5.38 12.23 10.75
C ILE A 140 -4.02 11.71 10.28
N ASP A 141 -3.93 11.25 9.04
CA ASP A 141 -2.67 10.75 8.47
C ASP A 141 -1.62 11.87 8.42
N LEU A 142 -2.02 13.07 8.01
CA LEU A 142 -1.13 14.23 7.97
C LEU A 142 -0.62 14.59 9.36
N LEU A 143 -1.49 14.56 10.37
CA LEU A 143 -1.11 14.85 11.75
C LEU A 143 -0.08 13.83 12.26
N LYS A 144 -0.31 12.54 11.98
CA LYS A 144 0.63 11.48 12.36
C LYS A 144 2.01 11.68 11.72
N ARG A 145 2.04 12.07 10.46
CA ARG A 145 3.30 12.35 9.76
C ARG A 145 4.05 13.53 10.39
N ARG A 146 3.32 14.60 10.72
CA ARG A 146 3.91 15.78 11.38
C ARG A 146 4.47 15.46 12.76
N LEU A 147 3.90 14.47 13.42
CA LEU A 147 4.39 14.00 14.73
C LEU A 147 5.53 12.99 14.58
N GLY A 148 6.03 12.75 13.39
CA GLY A 148 7.17 11.86 13.15
C GLY A 148 6.87 10.38 13.32
N LYS A 149 5.62 9.98 13.13
CA LYS A 149 5.21 8.58 13.30
C LYS A 149 5.38 7.74 12.02
N ARG A 150 5.82 8.36 10.95
CA ARG A 150 6.11 7.63 9.71
C ARG A 150 7.30 8.19 9.01
#